data_89b152d579d1e9a798141984c8807d0d
#
_entry.id   89b152d579d1e9a798141984c8807d0d
#
_cell.length_a   1.000
_cell.length_b   1.000
_cell.length_c   1.000
_cell.angle_alpha   90.00
_cell.angle_beta   90.00
_cell.angle_gamma   90.00
#
_symmetry.space_group_name_H-M   'P 1'
#
loop_
_entity.id
_entity.type
_entity.pdbx_description
1 polymer ?
#
loop_
_entity_poly.entity_id
_entity_poly.type
_entity_poly.pdbx_seq_one_letter_code
_entity_poly.pdbx_strand_id
1 'polypeptide(L)'
;MLLLALGVLLSGPFAMAQNPQGQVMDWLYEVDQYVPDQGADNRLEAGQRSLLRVLSRTTGLVSIPRTPAVTQALSQPQRYYGQYVYFSPSAVGSQRRQRIDNAKIANQADLAVRFSFQSEAVKQLVRQAKLPSWWSRRPSTLAWIVLDTAQGREIVDSSQTEMVNALSREAARRGLPVLIPSMDLQDSLLVSPAVVWGRFTDLLDEASARYQAQYYLVGRFSVQEVLGQRFYTGEWVARSGNTEDSRFLRGVSFEEVARTGVDMAAQRILDRHLVFGNTVSQHDLVVKGIGSLEAYAQLLDYFESLEFVDGVTLQEITGDALALSLQSLAGLDQLRQLLVDDGRFQSPEAEAEAEADAEIDIGTGFSELVLPGRQQTKTVLQWRSDT
;
A
#
# COMPACT_ATOMS: atom_id res chain seq x y z
N MET A 1 41.97 -41.75 26.36
CA MET A 1 41.85 -40.96 25.11
C MET A 1 40.37 -40.79 24.79
N LEU A 2 39.82 -39.68 25.23
CA LEU A 2 38.39 -39.37 25.08
C LEU A 2 38.29 -38.25 24.03
N LEU A 3 37.74 -38.51 22.86
CA LEU A 3 37.49 -37.53 21.80
C LEU A 3 36.14 -36.89 22.05
N LEU A 4 36.15 -35.61 22.45
CA LEU A 4 34.95 -34.73 22.49
C LEU A 4 34.71 -34.20 21.07
N ALA A 5 33.61 -34.61 20.45
CA ALA A 5 33.12 -34.00 19.22
C ALA A 5 32.32 -32.76 19.55
N LEU A 6 32.86 -31.60 19.18
CA LEU A 6 32.21 -30.28 19.29
C LEU A 6 31.29 -30.10 18.10
N GLY A 7 29.97 -30.25 18.32
CA GLY A 7 28.95 -29.95 17.33
C GLY A 7 28.74 -28.44 17.22
N VAL A 8 29.16 -27.85 16.10
CA VAL A 8 28.86 -26.48 15.74
C VAL A 8 27.42 -26.42 15.20
N LEU A 9 26.50 -25.94 15.99
CA LEU A 9 25.16 -25.54 15.55
C LEU A 9 25.28 -24.25 14.71
N LEU A 10 25.22 -24.40 13.41
CA LEU A 10 24.99 -23.29 12.45
C LEU A 10 23.56 -22.82 12.58
N SER A 11 23.31 -21.85 13.47
CA SER A 11 22.11 -21.04 13.46
C SER A 11 22.21 -20.07 12.29
N GLY A 12 21.68 -20.46 11.13
CA GLY A 12 21.42 -19.55 10.01
C GLY A 12 20.41 -18.47 10.44
N PRO A 13 20.53 -17.23 9.96
CA PRO A 13 19.50 -16.23 10.20
C PRO A 13 18.21 -16.73 9.59
N PHE A 14 17.20 -16.95 10.42
CA PHE A 14 15.83 -17.09 9.95
C PHE A 14 15.48 -15.76 9.27
N ALA A 15 15.49 -15.75 7.93
CA ALA A 15 14.79 -14.73 7.16
C ALA A 15 13.32 -14.85 7.58
N MET A 16 12.83 -13.89 8.35
CA MET A 16 11.39 -13.76 8.60
C MET A 16 10.74 -13.64 7.24
N ALA A 17 9.96 -14.65 6.85
CA ALA A 17 9.08 -14.57 5.71
C ALA A 17 8.13 -13.42 5.96
N GLN A 18 8.37 -12.28 5.32
CA GLN A 18 7.42 -11.17 5.33
C GLN A 18 6.21 -11.66 4.53
N ASN A 19 5.07 -11.74 5.19
CA ASN A 19 3.80 -12.14 4.59
C ASN A 19 3.51 -11.27 3.35
N PRO A 20 3.04 -11.85 2.23
CA PRO A 20 2.67 -11.12 1.01
C PRO A 20 1.46 -10.19 1.20
N GLN A 21 0.94 -10.13 2.39
CA GLN A 21 -0.19 -9.29 2.80
C GLN A 21 0.19 -7.81 2.72
N GLY A 22 -0.69 -7.00 2.14
CA GLY A 22 -0.52 -5.56 2.09
C GLY A 22 -0.15 -4.99 3.45
N GLN A 23 0.84 -4.11 3.50
CA GLN A 23 1.32 -3.53 4.75
C GLN A 23 0.27 -2.57 5.32
N VAL A 24 -0.15 -2.79 6.56
CA VAL A 24 -0.98 -1.81 7.29
C VAL A 24 -0.15 -0.57 7.57
N MET A 25 -0.66 0.57 7.17
CA MET A 25 0.08 1.83 7.22
C MET A 25 -0.41 2.68 8.40
N ASP A 26 0.07 2.41 9.62
CA ASP A 26 -0.33 3.12 10.84
C ASP A 26 -0.14 4.64 10.76
N TRP A 27 0.86 5.08 9.97
CA TRP A 27 1.17 6.50 9.81
C TRP A 27 0.25 7.26 8.83
N LEU A 28 -0.74 6.61 8.22
CA LEU A 28 -1.68 7.29 7.30
C LEU A 28 -2.41 8.44 7.98
N TYR A 29 -2.71 8.27 9.25
CA TYR A 29 -3.43 9.22 10.09
C TYR A 29 -2.52 10.16 10.88
N GLU A 30 -1.19 10.05 10.72
CA GLU A 30 -0.23 10.95 11.33
C GLU A 30 0.38 11.90 10.31
N VAL A 31 0.44 13.19 10.64
CA VAL A 31 1.06 14.21 9.78
C VAL A 31 1.94 15.13 10.60
N ASP A 32 3.19 15.25 10.19
CA ASP A 32 4.14 16.22 10.72
C ASP A 32 4.19 17.44 9.80
N GLN A 33 4.12 18.65 10.38
CA GLN A 33 4.13 19.94 9.65
C GLN A 33 5.16 20.87 10.24
N TYR A 34 6.01 21.50 9.40
CA TYR A 34 6.78 22.65 9.83
C TYR A 34 5.84 23.83 10.14
N VAL A 35 6.08 24.49 11.27
CA VAL A 35 5.35 25.68 11.71
C VAL A 35 6.32 26.75 12.17
N PRO A 36 6.00 28.06 11.97
CA PRO A 36 6.88 29.14 12.39
C PRO A 36 6.92 29.30 13.91
N ASP A 37 5.81 29.03 14.59
CA ASP A 37 5.66 29.13 16.05
C ASP A 37 4.49 28.26 16.55
N GLN A 38 4.20 28.34 17.85
CA GLN A 38 3.09 27.62 18.52
C GLN A 38 1.78 28.40 18.55
N GLY A 39 1.66 29.48 17.80
CA GLY A 39 0.47 30.32 17.73
C GLY A 39 -0.79 29.55 17.28
N ALA A 40 -1.93 29.99 17.76
CA ALA A 40 -3.20 29.33 17.50
C ALA A 40 -3.55 29.34 15.99
N ASP A 41 -3.27 30.45 15.29
CA ASP A 41 -3.53 30.58 13.87
C ASP A 41 -2.64 29.68 13.03
N ASN A 42 -1.34 29.63 13.34
CA ASN A 42 -0.38 28.73 12.67
C ASN A 42 -0.73 27.25 12.91
N ARG A 43 -1.19 26.90 14.11
CA ARG A 43 -1.67 25.57 14.42
C ARG A 43 -2.96 25.22 13.67
N LEU A 44 -3.90 26.17 13.58
CA LEU A 44 -5.14 25.97 12.81
C LEU A 44 -4.83 25.70 11.34
N GLU A 45 -3.99 26.55 10.73
CA GLU A 45 -3.58 26.39 9.34
C GLU A 45 -2.83 25.08 9.10
N ALA A 46 -1.91 24.71 10.00
CA ALA A 46 -1.21 23.42 9.94
C ALA A 46 -2.17 22.25 10.08
N GLY A 47 -3.16 22.32 10.98
CA GLY A 47 -4.21 21.32 11.14
C GLY A 47 -5.09 21.15 9.89
N GLN A 48 -5.44 22.26 9.21
CA GLN A 48 -6.17 22.22 7.94
C GLN A 48 -5.37 21.52 6.84
N ARG A 49 -4.09 21.86 6.67
CA ARG A 49 -3.19 21.22 5.71
C ARG A 49 -3.03 19.72 6.02
N SER A 50 -2.89 19.39 7.31
CA SER A 50 -2.75 18.01 7.76
C SER A 50 -4.00 17.18 7.51
N LEU A 51 -5.19 17.74 7.76
CA LEU A 51 -6.46 17.05 7.45
C LEU A 51 -6.59 16.77 5.96
N LEU A 52 -6.23 17.74 5.10
CA LEU A 52 -6.22 17.53 3.64
C LEU A 52 -5.22 16.44 3.23
N ARG A 53 -4.06 16.37 3.90
CA ARG A 53 -3.07 15.32 3.66
C ARG A 53 -3.63 13.94 4.02
N VAL A 54 -4.27 13.82 5.18
CA VAL A 54 -4.91 12.55 5.58
C VAL A 54 -6.03 12.18 4.63
N LEU A 55 -6.90 13.11 4.24
CA LEU A 55 -7.93 12.86 3.24
C LEU A 55 -7.34 12.41 1.90
N SER A 56 -6.25 13.05 1.42
CA SER A 56 -5.58 12.61 0.19
C SER A 56 -5.06 11.18 0.30
N ARG A 57 -4.48 10.81 1.44
CA ARG A 57 -3.98 9.46 1.70
C ARG A 57 -5.10 8.42 1.78
N THR A 58 -6.22 8.75 2.41
CA THR A 58 -7.33 7.81 2.66
C THR A 58 -8.32 7.71 1.50
N THR A 59 -8.34 8.71 0.62
CA THR A 59 -9.21 8.71 -0.57
C THR A 59 -8.48 8.42 -1.87
N GLY A 60 -7.14 8.46 -1.88
CA GLY A 60 -6.35 8.36 -3.10
C GLY A 60 -6.42 9.60 -4.01
N LEU A 61 -7.21 10.60 -3.68
CA LEU A 61 -7.35 11.80 -4.50
C LEU A 61 -6.13 12.72 -4.34
N VAL A 62 -5.59 13.21 -5.44
CA VAL A 62 -4.48 14.20 -5.44
C VAL A 62 -4.98 15.55 -4.93
N SER A 63 -6.20 15.92 -5.29
CA SER A 63 -6.85 17.17 -4.86
C SER A 63 -8.20 16.83 -4.23
N ILE A 64 -8.40 17.29 -3.00
CA ILE A 64 -9.63 17.02 -2.25
C ILE A 64 -10.70 18.05 -2.63
N PRO A 65 -11.87 17.60 -3.18
CA PRO A 65 -12.99 18.47 -3.50
C PRO A 65 -13.48 19.22 -2.25
N ARG A 66 -13.78 20.49 -2.41
CA ARG A 66 -14.29 21.36 -1.35
C ARG A 66 -15.81 21.19 -1.17
N THR A 67 -16.25 19.97 -0.89
CA THR A 67 -17.64 19.70 -0.54
C THR A 67 -18.05 20.47 0.73
N PRO A 68 -19.34 20.68 1.01
CA PRO A 68 -19.78 21.31 2.25
C PRO A 68 -19.20 20.62 3.50
N ALA A 69 -19.18 19.28 3.53
CA ALA A 69 -18.64 18.52 4.64
C ALA A 69 -17.12 18.75 4.83
N VAL A 70 -16.33 18.75 3.74
CA VAL A 70 -14.89 19.03 3.78
C VAL A 70 -14.64 20.49 4.21
N THR A 71 -15.42 21.46 3.69
CA THR A 71 -15.26 22.86 4.05
C THR A 71 -15.56 23.08 5.53
N GLN A 72 -16.62 22.45 6.06
CA GLN A 72 -16.92 22.50 7.48
C GLN A 72 -15.83 21.85 8.33
N ALA A 73 -15.30 20.70 7.91
CA ALA A 73 -14.21 20.01 8.61
C ALA A 73 -12.95 20.88 8.68
N LEU A 74 -12.61 21.58 7.61
CA LEU A 74 -11.46 22.48 7.57
C LEU A 74 -11.63 23.73 8.44
N SER A 75 -12.85 24.17 8.70
CA SER A 75 -13.08 25.28 9.66
C SER A 75 -12.83 24.87 11.11
N GLN A 76 -12.91 23.55 11.40
CA GLN A 76 -12.74 22.99 12.75
C GLN A 76 -11.94 21.69 12.72
N PRO A 77 -10.67 21.70 12.24
CA PRO A 77 -9.87 20.46 12.06
C PRO A 77 -9.57 19.76 13.39
N GLN A 78 -9.63 20.47 14.52
CA GLN A 78 -9.44 19.92 15.87
C GLN A 78 -10.48 18.86 16.26
N ARG A 79 -11.59 18.74 15.54
CA ARG A 79 -12.57 17.67 15.76
C ARG A 79 -12.12 16.32 15.24
N TYR A 80 -11.10 16.32 14.39
CA TYR A 80 -10.63 15.10 13.68
C TYR A 80 -9.31 14.57 14.22
N TYR A 81 -8.54 15.36 14.97
CA TYR A 81 -7.33 14.87 15.64
C TYR A 81 -7.52 14.80 17.16
N GLY A 82 -7.09 13.67 17.76
CA GLY A 82 -7.19 13.44 19.20
C GLY A 82 -6.11 14.16 19.99
N GLN A 83 -4.95 14.39 19.35
CA GLN A 83 -3.81 15.08 19.97
C GLN A 83 -2.93 15.76 18.93
N TYR A 84 -2.11 16.71 19.40
CA TYR A 84 -1.00 17.27 18.66
C TYR A 84 0.20 17.46 19.59
N VAL A 85 1.42 17.36 19.04
CA VAL A 85 2.65 17.51 19.80
C VAL A 85 3.64 18.34 19.00
N TYR A 86 4.19 19.38 19.62
CA TYR A 86 5.29 20.15 19.04
C TYR A 86 6.62 19.45 19.31
N PHE A 87 7.51 19.50 18.34
CA PHE A 87 8.84 18.92 18.47
C PHE A 87 9.85 19.69 17.61
N SER A 88 11.15 19.54 17.97
CA SER A 88 12.23 20.04 17.13
C SER A 88 12.53 19.06 16.00
N PRO A 89 12.55 19.48 14.72
CA PRO A 89 12.92 18.62 13.61
C PRO A 89 14.31 17.98 13.75
N SER A 90 15.23 18.63 14.48
CA SER A 90 16.57 18.11 14.76
C SER A 90 16.56 16.93 15.72
N ALA A 91 15.53 16.80 16.57
CA ALA A 91 15.40 15.73 17.56
C ALA A 91 14.89 14.41 16.97
N VAL A 92 14.43 14.38 15.71
CA VAL A 92 13.93 13.18 15.04
C VAL A 92 14.92 12.66 14.02
N GLY A 93 14.90 11.35 13.76
CA GLY A 93 15.76 10.70 12.77
C GLY A 93 15.58 11.29 11.35
N SER A 94 16.61 11.15 10.51
CA SER A 94 16.64 11.73 9.19
C SER A 94 15.46 11.32 8.30
N GLN A 95 15.09 10.06 8.31
CA GLN A 95 13.95 9.53 7.52
C GLN A 95 12.63 10.22 7.90
N ARG A 96 12.39 10.43 9.20
CA ARG A 96 11.19 11.11 9.67
C ARG A 96 11.20 12.59 9.35
N ARG A 97 12.35 13.26 9.54
CA ARG A 97 12.53 14.68 9.21
C ARG A 97 12.17 14.99 7.77
N GLN A 98 12.50 14.09 6.86
CA GLN A 98 12.22 14.24 5.42
C GLN A 98 10.75 14.12 5.07
N ARG A 99 9.93 13.51 5.93
CA ARG A 99 8.48 13.39 5.74
C ARG A 99 7.68 14.55 6.32
N ILE A 100 8.34 15.52 6.96
CA ILE A 100 7.66 16.70 7.51
C ILE A 100 7.17 17.57 6.34
N ASP A 101 5.88 17.78 6.29
CA ASP A 101 5.23 18.61 5.28
C ASP A 101 5.53 20.12 5.48
N ASN A 102 5.22 20.93 4.46
CA ASN A 102 5.52 22.36 4.42
C ASN A 102 7.05 22.67 4.39
N ALA A 103 7.79 21.89 3.60
CA ALA A 103 9.24 22.01 3.47
C ALA A 103 9.71 23.41 3.01
N LYS A 104 8.81 24.24 2.46
CA LYS A 104 9.12 25.62 2.04
C LYS A 104 9.68 26.49 3.17
N ILE A 105 9.26 26.22 4.40
CA ILE A 105 9.74 26.93 5.59
C ILE A 105 10.75 26.12 6.41
N ALA A 106 11.14 24.93 5.95
CA ALA A 106 12.06 24.03 6.68
C ALA A 106 13.39 24.71 7.05
N ASN A 107 13.90 25.58 6.18
CA ASN A 107 15.15 26.33 6.43
C ASN A 107 14.98 27.51 7.39
N GLN A 108 13.75 27.86 7.75
CA GLN A 108 13.38 29.02 8.59
C GLN A 108 12.71 28.59 9.90
N ALA A 109 12.30 27.35 10.03
CA ALA A 109 11.52 26.84 11.15
C ALA A 109 12.28 25.72 11.87
N ASP A 110 12.63 25.98 13.13
CA ASP A 110 13.17 24.96 14.05
C ASP A 110 12.08 24.20 14.81
N LEU A 111 10.83 24.36 14.39
CA LEU A 111 9.67 23.81 15.03
C LEU A 111 8.80 23.06 14.05
N ALA A 112 8.32 21.89 14.47
CA ALA A 112 7.30 21.13 13.78
C ALA A 112 6.19 20.71 14.76
N VAL A 113 5.00 20.46 14.21
CA VAL A 113 3.87 19.91 14.96
C VAL A 113 3.42 18.61 14.32
N ARG A 114 3.17 17.60 15.14
CA ARG A 114 2.52 16.34 14.77
C ARG A 114 1.07 16.43 15.11
N PHE A 115 0.22 16.04 14.18
CA PHE A 115 -1.19 15.78 14.40
C PHE A 115 -1.45 14.28 14.25
N SER A 116 -2.15 13.68 15.24
CA SER A 116 -2.62 12.30 15.20
C SER A 116 -4.14 12.31 15.04
N PHE A 117 -4.60 11.94 13.85
CA PHE A 117 -6.02 11.96 13.48
C PHE A 117 -6.71 10.67 13.94
N GLN A 118 -7.97 10.80 14.35
CA GLN A 118 -8.82 9.68 14.71
C GLN A 118 -9.36 9.03 13.43
N SER A 119 -8.99 7.78 13.19
CA SER A 119 -9.37 7.05 11.96
C SER A 119 -10.87 7.05 11.73
N GLU A 120 -11.67 6.77 12.76
CA GLU A 120 -13.13 6.75 12.66
C GLU A 120 -13.75 8.11 12.30
N ALA A 121 -13.24 9.20 12.87
CA ALA A 121 -13.71 10.53 12.52
C ALA A 121 -13.39 10.89 11.06
N VAL A 122 -12.21 10.47 10.58
CA VAL A 122 -11.81 10.68 9.18
C VAL A 122 -12.65 9.79 8.24
N LYS A 123 -12.87 8.52 8.56
CA LYS A 123 -13.75 7.61 7.80
C LYS A 123 -15.16 8.20 7.66
N GLN A 124 -15.75 8.68 8.77
CA GLN A 124 -17.05 9.34 8.75
C GLN A 124 -17.06 10.59 7.85
N LEU A 125 -16.01 11.42 7.90
CA LEU A 125 -15.88 12.58 7.01
C LEU A 125 -15.83 12.18 5.53
N VAL A 126 -15.05 11.15 5.19
CA VAL A 126 -14.96 10.61 3.83
C VAL A 126 -16.34 10.20 3.33
N ARG A 127 -17.12 9.48 4.15
CA ARG A 127 -18.50 9.08 3.82
C ARG A 127 -19.44 10.27 3.65
N GLN A 128 -19.46 11.21 4.62
CA GLN A 128 -20.30 12.42 4.57
C GLN A 128 -19.98 13.30 3.36
N ALA A 129 -18.72 13.37 2.99
CA ALA A 129 -18.24 14.11 1.83
C ALA A 129 -18.44 13.37 0.50
N LYS A 130 -18.92 12.09 0.54
CA LYS A 130 -19.09 11.18 -0.61
C LYS A 130 -17.80 11.05 -1.42
N LEU A 131 -16.68 10.95 -0.72
CA LEU A 131 -15.37 10.71 -1.31
C LEU A 131 -15.13 9.20 -1.42
N PRO A 132 -14.29 8.77 -2.39
CA PRO A 132 -13.87 7.37 -2.47
C PRO A 132 -13.08 6.97 -1.22
N SER A 133 -13.05 5.68 -0.92
CA SER A 133 -12.23 5.11 0.14
C SER A 133 -11.10 4.28 -0.44
N TRP A 134 -9.88 4.56 -0.02
CA TRP A 134 -8.69 3.77 -0.34
C TRP A 134 -8.21 3.05 0.90
N TRP A 135 -8.24 1.74 0.84
CA TRP A 135 -7.90 0.86 1.94
C TRP A 135 -6.51 1.12 2.54
N SER A 136 -6.37 1.01 3.87
CA SER A 136 -5.10 1.19 4.58
C SER A 136 -4.10 0.06 4.35
N ARG A 137 -4.55 -1.16 4.03
CA ARG A 137 -3.69 -2.22 3.54
C ARG A 137 -3.34 -1.97 2.10
N ARG A 138 -2.06 -1.76 1.83
CA ARG A 138 -1.60 -1.38 0.49
C ARG A 138 -0.47 -2.27 0.04
N PRO A 139 -0.54 -2.76 -1.20
CA PRO A 139 0.57 -3.50 -1.78
C PRO A 139 1.81 -2.62 -1.86
N SER A 140 2.97 -3.22 -1.60
CA SER A 140 4.25 -2.57 -1.78
C SER A 140 4.56 -2.35 -3.26
N THR A 141 5.19 -1.23 -3.56
CA THR A 141 5.69 -0.91 -4.89
C THR A 141 7.21 -0.88 -4.86
N LEU A 142 7.88 -1.69 -5.66
CA LEU A 142 9.34 -1.67 -5.79
C LEU A 142 9.75 -0.71 -6.92
N ALA A 143 10.76 0.12 -6.69
CA ALA A 143 11.24 1.08 -7.68
C ALA A 143 12.64 0.71 -8.19
N TRP A 144 12.74 0.15 -9.39
CA TRP A 144 13.97 -0.05 -10.13
C TRP A 144 14.28 1.22 -10.92
N ILE A 145 15.36 1.92 -10.56
CA ILE A 145 15.72 3.17 -11.21
C ILE A 145 17.15 3.10 -11.69
N VAL A 146 17.37 3.43 -12.95
CA VAL A 146 18.71 3.54 -13.53
C VAL A 146 18.94 4.96 -14.05
N LEU A 147 20.08 5.51 -13.71
CA LEU A 147 20.54 6.82 -14.15
C LEU A 147 21.69 6.65 -15.14
N ASP A 148 21.60 7.33 -16.27
CA ASP A 148 22.65 7.42 -17.29
C ASP A 148 23.37 8.77 -17.10
N THR A 149 24.52 8.72 -16.46
CA THR A 149 25.34 9.86 -16.08
C THR A 149 26.59 9.95 -16.95
N ALA A 150 27.35 11.00 -16.81
CA ALA A 150 28.65 11.14 -17.49
C ALA A 150 29.68 10.05 -17.10
N GLN A 151 29.48 9.41 -15.91
CA GLN A 151 30.30 8.33 -15.39
C GLN A 151 29.84 6.94 -15.84
N GLY A 152 28.68 6.86 -16.47
CA GLY A 152 28.02 5.63 -16.89
C GLY A 152 26.67 5.42 -16.26
N ARG A 153 26.12 4.22 -16.46
CA ARG A 153 24.81 3.85 -15.92
C ARG A 153 24.94 3.24 -14.54
N GLU A 154 24.15 3.74 -13.63
CA GLU A 154 24.08 3.27 -12.24
C GLU A 154 22.64 3.01 -11.80
N ILE A 155 22.42 1.99 -10.98
CA ILE A 155 21.12 1.72 -10.34
C ILE A 155 21.03 2.54 -9.05
N VAL A 156 19.88 3.16 -8.83
CA VAL A 156 19.58 3.85 -7.56
C VAL A 156 19.33 2.80 -6.48
N ASP A 157 20.13 2.85 -5.44
CA ASP A 157 20.03 2.00 -4.25
C ASP A 157 19.89 2.83 -2.96
N SER A 158 19.88 2.17 -1.83
CA SER A 158 19.73 2.80 -0.51
C SER A 158 20.87 3.77 -0.13
N SER A 159 22.03 3.75 -0.82
CA SER A 159 23.16 4.62 -0.55
C SER A 159 22.95 6.05 -1.10
N GLN A 160 22.11 6.20 -2.11
CA GLN A 160 21.82 7.48 -2.76
C GLN A 160 20.74 8.25 -1.98
N THR A 161 21.13 8.72 -0.81
CA THR A 161 20.23 9.28 0.21
C THR A 161 19.28 10.37 -0.31
N GLU A 162 19.71 11.25 -1.19
CA GLU A 162 18.88 12.34 -1.73
C GLU A 162 17.69 11.78 -2.54
N MET A 163 17.96 10.79 -3.40
CA MET A 163 16.95 10.16 -4.26
C MET A 163 15.98 9.32 -3.45
N VAL A 164 16.51 8.52 -2.53
CA VAL A 164 15.71 7.73 -1.57
C VAL A 164 14.78 8.64 -0.78
N ASN A 165 15.27 9.80 -0.35
CA ASN A 165 14.50 10.77 0.39
C ASN A 165 13.39 11.43 -0.42
N ALA A 166 13.66 11.78 -1.68
CA ALA A 166 12.65 12.33 -2.56
C ALA A 166 11.52 11.31 -2.82
N LEU A 167 11.87 10.06 -3.11
CA LEU A 167 10.89 8.98 -3.26
C LEU A 167 10.09 8.75 -1.98
N SER A 168 10.75 8.72 -0.81
CA SER A 168 10.09 8.53 0.49
C SER A 168 9.13 9.66 0.83
N ARG A 169 9.46 10.92 0.51
CA ARG A 169 8.54 12.06 0.70
C ARG A 169 7.30 11.93 -0.17
N GLU A 170 7.48 11.62 -1.45
CA GLU A 170 6.36 11.50 -2.38
C GLU A 170 5.49 10.26 -2.05
N ALA A 171 6.12 9.16 -1.66
CA ALA A 171 5.45 7.96 -1.14
C ALA A 171 4.59 8.31 0.08
N ALA A 172 5.16 9.03 1.06
CA ALA A 172 4.43 9.50 2.24
C ALA A 172 3.31 10.48 1.88
N ARG A 173 3.52 11.35 0.89
CA ARG A 173 2.48 12.26 0.38
C ARG A 173 1.25 11.49 -0.12
N ARG A 174 1.48 10.43 -0.88
CA ARG A 174 0.41 9.61 -1.46
C ARG A 174 -0.12 8.53 -0.52
N GLY A 175 0.60 8.25 0.58
CA GLY A 175 0.27 7.14 1.45
C GLY A 175 0.57 5.78 0.83
N LEU A 176 1.63 5.65 0.04
CA LEU A 176 2.03 4.43 -0.66
C LEU A 176 3.32 3.87 -0.08
N PRO A 177 3.42 2.55 0.22
CA PRO A 177 4.70 1.92 0.55
C PRO A 177 5.53 1.75 -0.72
N VAL A 178 6.64 2.50 -0.82
CA VAL A 178 7.62 2.38 -1.91
C VAL A 178 8.90 1.80 -1.37
N LEU A 179 9.36 0.72 -1.98
CA LEU A 179 10.62 0.04 -1.68
C LEU A 179 11.66 0.41 -2.74
N ILE A 180 12.91 0.48 -2.31
CA ILE A 180 14.06 0.63 -3.20
C ILE A 180 14.90 -0.64 -3.04
N PRO A 181 15.42 -1.23 -4.12
CA PRO A 181 16.20 -2.46 -4.03
C PRO A 181 17.45 -2.23 -3.16
N SER A 182 17.83 -3.25 -2.41
CA SER A 182 19.04 -3.19 -1.56
C SER A 182 20.32 -3.32 -2.39
N MET A 183 20.20 -3.82 -3.62
CA MET A 183 21.32 -4.12 -4.54
C MET A 183 22.40 -4.99 -3.88
N ASP A 184 21.97 -5.94 -3.06
CA ASP A 184 22.86 -6.95 -2.50
C ASP A 184 23.36 -7.93 -3.58
N LEU A 185 24.11 -8.96 -3.16
CA LEU A 185 24.66 -9.94 -4.10
C LEU A 185 23.58 -10.64 -4.92
N GLN A 186 22.43 -10.95 -4.30
CA GLN A 186 21.34 -11.65 -4.97
C GLN A 186 20.67 -10.76 -6.03
N ASP A 187 20.40 -9.50 -5.72
CA ASP A 187 19.90 -8.54 -6.69
C ASP A 187 20.89 -8.33 -7.84
N SER A 188 22.18 -8.18 -7.51
CA SER A 188 23.25 -7.93 -8.49
C SER A 188 23.51 -9.06 -9.45
N LEU A 189 23.13 -10.30 -9.09
CA LEU A 189 23.22 -11.46 -9.98
C LEU A 189 22.14 -11.45 -11.07
N LEU A 190 20.95 -10.89 -10.78
CA LEU A 190 19.81 -10.83 -11.69
C LEU A 190 19.70 -9.50 -12.41
N VAL A 191 19.96 -8.40 -11.71
CA VAL A 191 19.67 -7.05 -12.18
C VAL A 191 20.96 -6.22 -12.30
N SER A 192 21.33 -5.93 -13.54
CA SER A 192 22.36 -4.95 -13.87
C SER A 192 21.74 -3.65 -14.38
N PRO A 193 22.51 -2.53 -14.48
CA PRO A 193 22.02 -1.31 -15.12
C PRO A 193 21.48 -1.54 -16.54
N ALA A 194 22.05 -2.47 -17.30
CA ALA A 194 21.58 -2.81 -18.64
C ALA A 194 20.22 -3.52 -18.63
N VAL A 195 19.94 -4.35 -17.62
CA VAL A 195 18.65 -5.05 -17.44
C VAL A 195 17.53 -4.02 -17.21
N VAL A 196 17.73 -3.07 -16.28
CA VAL A 196 16.75 -2.01 -16.00
C VAL A 196 16.57 -1.09 -17.21
N TRP A 197 17.69 -0.67 -17.83
CA TRP A 197 17.65 0.22 -19.01
C TRP A 197 16.95 -0.43 -20.20
N GLY A 198 17.22 -1.73 -20.44
CA GLY A 198 16.61 -2.51 -21.52
C GLY A 198 15.20 -2.98 -21.23
N ARG A 199 14.71 -2.83 -20.00
CA ARG A 199 13.42 -3.34 -19.52
C ARG A 199 13.27 -4.85 -19.77
N PHE A 200 14.26 -5.64 -19.35
CA PHE A 200 14.16 -7.10 -19.42
C PHE A 200 13.18 -7.59 -18.35
N THR A 201 11.90 -7.60 -18.73
CA THR A 201 10.77 -7.80 -17.79
C THR A 201 10.87 -9.11 -17.02
N ASP A 202 11.25 -10.20 -17.65
CA ASP A 202 11.34 -11.52 -16.99
C ASP A 202 12.34 -11.50 -15.83
N LEU A 203 13.50 -10.87 -15.99
CA LEU A 203 14.50 -10.71 -14.94
C LEU A 203 14.06 -9.77 -13.83
N LEU A 204 13.34 -8.69 -14.21
CA LEU A 204 12.78 -7.75 -13.25
C LEU A 204 11.61 -8.35 -12.46
N ASP A 205 10.78 -9.19 -13.08
CA ASP A 205 9.70 -9.93 -12.43
C ASP A 205 10.29 -10.92 -11.41
N GLU A 206 11.32 -11.69 -11.79
CA GLU A 206 12.02 -12.62 -10.90
C GLU A 206 12.66 -11.90 -9.70
N ALA A 207 13.39 -10.80 -9.95
CA ALA A 207 14.03 -10.02 -8.90
C ALA A 207 13.01 -9.33 -7.98
N SER A 208 11.87 -8.88 -8.53
CA SER A 208 10.81 -8.22 -7.76
C SER A 208 10.04 -9.19 -6.87
N ALA A 209 9.91 -10.45 -7.26
CA ALA A 209 9.24 -11.49 -6.46
C ALA A 209 9.87 -11.66 -5.07
N ARG A 210 11.20 -11.50 -4.96
CA ARG A 210 11.92 -11.53 -3.68
C ARG A 210 11.43 -10.47 -2.68
N TYR A 211 11.02 -9.31 -3.19
CA TYR A 211 10.49 -8.21 -2.38
C TYR A 211 8.99 -8.35 -2.12
N GLN A 212 8.36 -9.42 -2.61
CA GLN A 212 6.91 -9.64 -2.56
C GLN A 212 6.13 -8.43 -3.10
N ALA A 213 6.70 -7.71 -4.04
CA ALA A 213 6.11 -6.53 -4.63
C ALA A 213 5.24 -6.93 -5.84
N GLN A 214 3.92 -6.78 -5.69
CA GLN A 214 2.95 -7.01 -6.78
C GLN A 214 2.99 -5.90 -7.84
N TYR A 215 3.52 -4.74 -7.46
CA TYR A 215 3.65 -3.55 -8.30
C TYR A 215 5.11 -3.11 -8.33
N TYR A 216 5.60 -2.76 -9.50
CA TYR A 216 6.90 -2.14 -9.57
C TYR A 216 6.98 -1.03 -10.62
N LEU A 217 7.89 -0.11 -10.38
CA LEU A 217 8.24 1.00 -11.24
C LEU A 217 9.60 0.72 -11.88
N VAL A 218 9.71 0.96 -13.17
CA VAL A 218 10.99 1.00 -13.88
C VAL A 218 11.25 2.42 -14.34
N GLY A 219 12.25 3.06 -13.75
CA GLY A 219 12.71 4.40 -14.10
C GLY A 219 14.02 4.35 -14.86
N ARG A 220 14.10 5.03 -16.02
CA ARG A 220 15.34 5.18 -16.78
C ARG A 220 15.49 6.61 -17.24
N PHE A 221 16.53 7.27 -16.71
CA PHE A 221 16.73 8.69 -16.89
C PHE A 221 18.17 9.02 -17.24
N SER A 222 18.35 9.82 -18.28
CA SER A 222 19.63 10.49 -18.56
C SER A 222 19.73 11.74 -17.71
N VAL A 223 20.89 11.93 -17.10
CA VAL A 223 21.17 13.04 -16.19
C VAL A 223 22.06 14.06 -16.90
N GLN A 224 21.62 15.30 -16.91
CA GLN A 224 22.40 16.44 -17.42
C GLN A 224 22.61 17.43 -16.28
N GLU A 225 23.84 17.91 -16.15
CA GLU A 225 24.18 18.96 -15.19
C GLU A 225 24.36 20.29 -15.93
N VAL A 226 23.57 21.29 -15.55
CA VAL A 226 23.60 22.63 -16.09
C VAL A 226 23.68 23.62 -14.94
N LEU A 227 24.77 24.39 -14.89
CA LEU A 227 25.01 25.41 -13.84
C LEU A 227 24.89 24.83 -12.40
N GLY A 228 25.35 23.60 -12.17
CA GLY A 228 25.32 22.93 -10.88
C GLY A 228 23.96 22.36 -10.51
N GLN A 229 22.98 22.41 -11.41
CA GLN A 229 21.67 21.78 -11.25
C GLN A 229 21.55 20.53 -12.13
N ARG A 230 21.00 19.47 -11.58
CA ARG A 230 20.76 18.22 -12.30
C ARG A 230 19.35 18.19 -12.88
N PHE A 231 19.26 17.87 -14.16
CA PHE A 231 18.03 17.70 -14.91
C PHE A 231 17.94 16.26 -15.42
N TYR A 232 16.75 15.69 -15.30
CA TYR A 232 16.48 14.31 -15.62
C TYR A 232 15.55 14.24 -16.84
N THR A 233 15.95 13.45 -17.84
CA THR A 233 15.14 13.21 -19.04
C THR A 233 15.03 11.70 -19.25
N GLY A 234 13.81 11.17 -19.31
CA GLY A 234 13.59 9.74 -19.44
C GLY A 234 12.16 9.36 -19.17
N GLU A 235 11.93 8.12 -18.80
CA GLU A 235 10.58 7.63 -18.59
C GLU A 235 10.44 6.78 -17.34
N TRP A 236 9.22 6.75 -16.84
CA TRP A 236 8.70 5.78 -15.91
C TRP A 236 7.83 4.77 -16.64
N VAL A 237 7.92 3.50 -16.22
CA VAL A 237 6.97 2.45 -16.54
C VAL A 237 6.46 1.89 -15.22
N ALA A 238 5.15 1.94 -15.00
CA ALA A 238 4.48 1.30 -13.87
C ALA A 238 3.89 -0.04 -14.33
N ARG A 239 4.27 -1.13 -13.67
CA ARG A 239 3.90 -2.48 -14.06
C ARG A 239 3.20 -3.25 -12.94
N SER A 240 2.20 -4.05 -13.33
CA SER A 240 1.53 -5.04 -12.47
C SER A 240 1.09 -6.23 -13.33
N GLY A 241 1.66 -7.39 -13.12
CA GLY A 241 1.48 -8.54 -14.00
C GLY A 241 1.80 -8.18 -15.45
N ASN A 242 0.92 -8.50 -16.38
CA ASN A 242 1.11 -8.25 -17.82
C ASN A 242 0.69 -6.85 -18.28
N THR A 243 0.31 -5.96 -17.38
CA THR A 243 -0.15 -4.61 -17.73
C THR A 243 0.85 -3.56 -17.33
N GLU A 244 1.10 -2.59 -18.21
CA GLU A 244 2.03 -1.50 -17.98
C GLU A 244 1.50 -0.15 -18.48
N ASP A 245 1.89 0.92 -17.80
CA ASP A 245 1.68 2.30 -18.19
C ASP A 245 3.01 3.01 -18.23
N SER A 246 3.22 3.91 -19.19
CA SER A 246 4.47 4.67 -19.30
C SER A 246 4.24 6.18 -19.33
N ARG A 247 5.23 6.92 -18.82
CA ARG A 247 5.21 8.38 -18.86
C ARG A 247 6.63 8.93 -19.07
N PHE A 248 6.79 9.72 -20.12
CA PHE A 248 8.04 10.40 -20.42
C PHE A 248 8.13 11.76 -19.73
N LEU A 249 9.31 12.09 -19.19
CA LEU A 249 9.66 13.35 -18.54
C LEU A 249 10.86 13.97 -19.25
N ARG A 250 10.91 15.28 -19.33
CA ARG A 250 12.01 15.99 -19.98
C ARG A 250 12.49 17.17 -19.15
N GLY A 251 13.78 17.15 -18.79
CA GLY A 251 14.45 18.27 -18.15
C GLY A 251 13.88 18.69 -16.82
N VAL A 252 13.45 17.72 -16.00
CA VAL A 252 12.82 17.94 -14.69
C VAL A 252 13.79 17.68 -13.55
N SER A 253 13.46 18.18 -12.34
CA SER A 253 14.18 17.84 -11.11
C SER A 253 13.91 16.40 -10.67
N PHE A 254 14.74 15.84 -9.77
CA PHE A 254 14.50 14.50 -9.25
C PHE A 254 13.23 14.42 -8.39
N GLU A 255 12.86 15.49 -7.71
CA GLU A 255 11.58 15.56 -6.97
C GLU A 255 10.39 15.38 -7.90
N GLU A 256 10.45 15.95 -9.11
CA GLU A 256 9.38 15.76 -10.10
C GLU A 256 9.41 14.36 -10.71
N VAL A 257 10.60 13.78 -10.90
CA VAL A 257 10.76 12.36 -11.26
C VAL A 257 10.10 11.48 -10.19
N ALA A 258 10.46 11.66 -8.92
CA ALA A 258 9.92 10.89 -7.81
C ALA A 258 8.40 11.03 -7.69
N ARG A 259 7.89 12.28 -7.78
CA ARG A 259 6.45 12.57 -7.73
C ARG A 259 5.70 11.83 -8.83
N THR A 260 6.17 11.92 -10.05
CA THR A 260 5.51 11.30 -11.20
C THR A 260 5.47 9.79 -11.08
N GLY A 261 6.59 9.15 -10.70
CA GLY A 261 6.65 7.71 -10.51
C GLY A 261 5.68 7.22 -9.41
N VAL A 262 5.71 7.89 -8.25
CA VAL A 262 4.81 7.55 -7.14
C VAL A 262 3.34 7.78 -7.50
N ASP A 263 3.01 8.87 -8.20
CA ASP A 263 1.64 9.13 -8.63
C ASP A 263 1.16 8.07 -9.66
N MET A 264 2.03 7.61 -10.56
CA MET A 264 1.70 6.51 -11.49
C MET A 264 1.45 5.20 -10.75
N ALA A 265 2.33 4.83 -9.80
CA ALA A 265 2.15 3.62 -8.98
C ALA A 265 0.86 3.68 -8.16
N ALA A 266 0.60 4.83 -7.51
CA ALA A 266 -0.62 5.03 -6.75
C ALA A 266 -1.86 4.90 -7.62
N GLN A 267 -1.88 5.51 -8.82
CA GLN A 267 -3.00 5.42 -9.75
C GLN A 267 -3.26 3.96 -10.17
N ARG A 268 -2.19 3.21 -10.47
CA ARG A 268 -2.28 1.81 -10.86
C ARG A 268 -2.92 0.93 -9.78
N ILE A 269 -2.57 1.20 -8.51
CA ILE A 269 -3.15 0.51 -7.38
C ILE A 269 -4.62 0.94 -7.18
N LEU A 270 -4.89 2.25 -7.27
CA LEU A 270 -6.23 2.80 -7.10
C LEU A 270 -7.24 2.25 -8.09
N ASP A 271 -6.83 2.03 -9.34
CA ASP A 271 -7.71 1.49 -10.38
C ASP A 271 -8.34 0.13 -9.98
N ARG A 272 -7.67 -0.63 -9.09
CA ARG A 272 -8.15 -1.91 -8.57
C ARG A 272 -8.74 -1.83 -7.16
N HIS A 273 -8.17 -0.98 -6.29
CA HIS A 273 -8.42 -1.02 -4.86
C HIS A 273 -9.26 0.17 -4.34
N LEU A 274 -9.69 1.08 -5.21
CA LEU A 274 -10.48 2.23 -4.80
C LEU A 274 -11.96 1.85 -4.72
N VAL A 275 -12.55 2.02 -3.53
CA VAL A 275 -13.96 1.78 -3.31
C VAL A 275 -14.75 3.07 -3.48
N PHE A 276 -15.63 3.09 -4.48
CA PHE A 276 -16.61 4.13 -4.68
C PHE A 276 -17.98 3.61 -4.23
N GLY A 277 -18.48 4.11 -3.10
CA GLY A 277 -19.80 3.73 -2.61
C GLY A 277 -20.48 4.90 -1.92
N ASN A 278 -21.71 5.21 -2.32
CA ASN A 278 -22.58 6.16 -1.64
C ASN A 278 -23.67 5.49 -0.81
N THR A 279 -23.82 4.18 -0.98
CA THR A 279 -24.87 3.38 -0.34
C THR A 279 -24.23 2.12 0.22
N VAL A 280 -24.48 1.85 1.49
CA VAL A 280 -24.09 0.61 2.13
C VAL A 280 -24.99 -0.50 1.62
N SER A 281 -24.39 -1.57 1.11
CA SER A 281 -25.08 -2.78 0.69
C SER A 281 -24.77 -3.92 1.65
N GLN A 282 -25.75 -4.81 1.83
CA GLN A 282 -25.59 -6.02 2.63
C GLN A 282 -25.17 -7.17 1.72
N HIS A 283 -24.14 -7.90 2.11
CA HIS A 283 -23.60 -9.05 1.39
C HIS A 283 -23.49 -10.25 2.31
N ASP A 284 -24.01 -11.38 1.88
CA ASP A 284 -23.91 -12.63 2.61
C ASP A 284 -22.72 -13.44 2.06
N LEU A 285 -21.79 -13.76 2.98
CA LEU A 285 -20.58 -14.52 2.69
C LEU A 285 -20.55 -15.80 3.51
N VAL A 286 -19.96 -16.85 2.98
CA VAL A 286 -19.57 -18.04 3.73
C VAL A 286 -18.07 -18.13 3.78
N VAL A 287 -17.49 -18.09 4.96
CA VAL A 287 -16.05 -18.20 5.20
C VAL A 287 -15.76 -19.56 5.79
N LYS A 288 -14.94 -20.37 5.12
CA LYS A 288 -14.45 -21.68 5.56
C LYS A 288 -13.06 -21.59 6.19
N GLY A 289 -12.67 -22.64 6.92
CA GLY A 289 -11.34 -22.72 7.54
C GLY A 289 -11.25 -22.06 8.91
N ILE A 290 -12.38 -21.84 9.57
CA ILE A 290 -12.44 -21.22 10.90
C ILE A 290 -12.63 -22.35 11.96
N GLY A 291 -11.53 -23.02 12.29
CA GLY A 291 -11.55 -24.16 13.23
C GLY A 291 -11.35 -23.79 14.70
N SER A 292 -11.14 -22.52 15.06
CA SER A 292 -10.89 -22.10 16.43
C SER A 292 -11.52 -20.75 16.77
N LEU A 293 -11.69 -20.48 18.07
CA LEU A 293 -12.17 -19.18 18.55
C LEU A 293 -11.18 -18.05 18.22
N GLU A 294 -9.91 -18.36 18.20
CA GLU A 294 -8.85 -17.40 17.83
C GLU A 294 -8.97 -16.99 16.35
N ALA A 295 -9.11 -17.97 15.44
CA ALA A 295 -9.35 -17.71 14.02
C ALA A 295 -10.63 -16.89 13.79
N TYR A 296 -11.68 -17.17 14.58
CA TYR A 296 -12.91 -16.37 14.56
C TYR A 296 -12.68 -14.92 14.98
N ALA A 297 -11.98 -14.69 16.10
CA ALA A 297 -11.65 -13.34 16.55
C ALA A 297 -10.80 -12.58 15.53
N GLN A 298 -9.78 -13.22 14.96
CA GLN A 298 -8.92 -12.65 13.91
C GLN A 298 -9.74 -12.28 12.65
N LEU A 299 -10.71 -13.10 12.27
CA LEU A 299 -11.60 -12.83 11.14
C LEU A 299 -12.48 -11.60 11.39
N LEU A 300 -13.06 -11.48 12.60
CA LEU A 300 -13.88 -10.31 12.95
C LEU A 300 -13.03 -9.02 12.99
N ASP A 301 -11.89 -9.04 13.69
CA ASP A 301 -10.96 -7.92 13.76
C ASP A 301 -10.51 -7.51 12.35
N TYR A 302 -10.30 -8.47 11.47
CA TYR A 302 -9.95 -8.20 10.08
C TYR A 302 -11.07 -7.43 9.37
N PHE A 303 -12.32 -7.92 9.39
CA PHE A 303 -13.42 -7.23 8.73
C PHE A 303 -13.70 -5.84 9.32
N GLU A 304 -13.61 -5.69 10.64
CA GLU A 304 -13.78 -4.40 11.33
C GLU A 304 -12.65 -3.41 10.99
N SER A 305 -11.47 -3.90 10.61
CA SER A 305 -10.35 -3.06 10.17
C SER A 305 -10.56 -2.45 8.78
N LEU A 306 -11.47 -3.01 7.96
CA LEU A 306 -11.68 -2.56 6.58
C LEU A 306 -12.46 -1.24 6.54
N GLU A 307 -11.90 -0.21 5.91
CA GLU A 307 -12.49 1.13 5.86
C GLU A 307 -13.81 1.20 5.10
N PHE A 308 -14.07 0.23 4.25
CA PHE A 308 -15.28 0.13 3.43
C PHE A 308 -16.32 -0.87 3.99
N VAL A 309 -16.07 -1.46 5.15
CA VAL A 309 -17.01 -2.31 5.89
C VAL A 309 -17.56 -1.53 7.08
N ASP A 310 -18.89 -1.46 7.19
CA ASP A 310 -19.59 -0.75 8.26
C ASP A 310 -20.01 -1.65 9.41
N GLY A 311 -20.13 -2.96 9.14
CA GLY A 311 -20.51 -3.93 10.15
C GLY A 311 -20.45 -5.36 9.63
N VAL A 312 -20.24 -6.26 10.58
CA VAL A 312 -20.22 -7.71 10.37
C VAL A 312 -21.21 -8.34 11.35
N THR A 313 -22.06 -9.24 10.87
CA THR A 313 -22.99 -9.98 11.69
C THR A 313 -22.87 -11.47 11.39
N LEU A 314 -22.63 -12.27 12.43
CA LEU A 314 -22.64 -13.72 12.33
C LEU A 314 -24.08 -14.20 12.17
N GLN A 315 -24.34 -14.97 11.12
CA GLN A 315 -25.66 -15.57 10.84
C GLN A 315 -25.74 -17.02 11.33
N GLU A 316 -24.74 -17.82 10.99
CA GLU A 316 -24.72 -19.26 11.26
C GLU A 316 -23.29 -19.78 11.37
N ILE A 317 -23.13 -20.84 12.18
CA ILE A 317 -21.87 -21.58 12.29
C ILE A 317 -22.20 -23.05 11.91
N THR A 318 -21.46 -23.57 10.92
CA THR A 318 -21.61 -24.95 10.45
C THR A 318 -20.25 -25.60 10.28
N GLY A 319 -19.85 -26.43 11.27
CA GLY A 319 -18.49 -27.01 11.29
C GLY A 319 -17.40 -25.94 11.40
N ASP A 320 -16.52 -25.85 10.40
CA ASP A 320 -15.47 -24.86 10.27
C ASP A 320 -15.86 -23.67 9.36
N ALA A 321 -17.14 -23.61 8.95
CA ALA A 321 -17.66 -22.56 8.09
C ALA A 321 -18.55 -21.59 8.87
N LEU A 322 -18.38 -20.29 8.60
CA LEU A 322 -19.17 -19.19 9.15
C LEU A 322 -19.98 -18.52 8.04
N ALA A 323 -21.28 -18.43 8.20
CA ALA A 323 -22.11 -17.56 7.38
C ALA A 323 -22.17 -16.17 8.04
N LEU A 324 -21.69 -15.16 7.33
CA LEU A 324 -21.58 -13.78 7.78
C LEU A 324 -22.40 -12.87 6.87
N SER A 325 -22.98 -11.84 7.46
CA SER A 325 -23.57 -10.73 6.72
C SER A 325 -22.74 -9.47 6.94
N LEU A 326 -22.18 -8.95 5.86
CA LEU A 326 -21.35 -7.76 5.85
C LEU A 326 -22.13 -6.57 5.29
N GLN A 327 -22.03 -5.43 5.97
CA GLN A 327 -22.49 -4.15 5.47
C GLN A 327 -21.29 -3.42 4.87
N SER A 328 -21.28 -3.17 3.54
CA SER A 328 -20.12 -2.61 2.85
C SER A 328 -20.52 -1.56 1.82
N LEU A 329 -19.61 -0.59 1.62
CA LEU A 329 -19.66 0.37 0.51
C LEU A 329 -19.19 -0.24 -0.81
N ALA A 330 -18.41 -1.33 -0.78
CA ALA A 330 -17.99 -2.07 -1.96
C ALA A 330 -19.12 -2.97 -2.45
N GLY A 331 -19.29 -3.09 -3.77
CA GLY A 331 -20.14 -4.13 -4.35
C GLY A 331 -19.56 -5.53 -4.11
N LEU A 332 -20.39 -6.59 -4.21
CA LEU A 332 -19.99 -7.96 -3.87
C LEU A 332 -18.76 -8.45 -4.64
N ASP A 333 -18.72 -8.22 -5.95
CA ASP A 333 -17.59 -8.64 -6.80
C ASP A 333 -16.31 -7.89 -6.44
N GLN A 334 -16.41 -6.57 -6.19
CA GLN A 334 -15.28 -5.76 -5.76
C GLN A 334 -14.80 -6.19 -4.35
N LEU A 335 -15.73 -6.44 -3.42
CA LEU A 335 -15.41 -6.94 -2.08
C LEU A 335 -14.64 -8.27 -2.17
N ARG A 336 -15.15 -9.24 -2.96
CA ARG A 336 -14.48 -10.51 -3.19
C ARG A 336 -13.07 -10.32 -3.73
N GLN A 337 -12.91 -9.49 -4.76
CA GLN A 337 -11.62 -9.21 -5.37
C GLN A 337 -10.62 -8.61 -4.36
N LEU A 338 -11.04 -7.62 -3.58
CA LEU A 338 -10.20 -6.98 -2.55
C LEU A 338 -9.75 -7.98 -1.48
N LEU A 339 -10.67 -8.85 -1.01
CA LEU A 339 -10.37 -9.87 0.00
C LEU A 339 -9.36 -10.92 -0.51
N VAL A 340 -9.48 -11.32 -1.78
CA VAL A 340 -8.55 -12.26 -2.41
C VAL A 340 -7.19 -11.60 -2.68
N ASP A 341 -7.17 -10.36 -3.17
CA ASP A 341 -5.94 -9.62 -3.46
C ASP A 341 -5.11 -9.35 -2.17
N ASP A 342 -5.75 -9.30 -1.01
CA ASP A 342 -5.07 -9.21 0.29
C ASP A 342 -4.34 -10.50 0.69
N GLY A 343 -4.62 -11.63 0.03
CA GLY A 343 -3.96 -12.91 0.25
C GLY A 343 -4.44 -13.68 1.50
N ARG A 344 -5.37 -13.12 2.28
CA ARG A 344 -5.98 -13.80 3.44
C ARG A 344 -7.12 -14.74 3.07
N PHE A 345 -7.67 -14.57 1.89
CA PHE A 345 -8.72 -15.43 1.36
C PHE A 345 -8.30 -16.06 0.05
N GLN A 346 -8.81 -17.25 -0.18
CA GLN A 346 -8.77 -17.93 -1.47
C GLN A 346 -10.17 -18.04 -2.05
N SER A 347 -10.28 -17.93 -3.40
CA SER A 347 -11.51 -18.28 -4.08
C SER A 347 -11.56 -19.80 -4.27
N PRO A 348 -12.69 -20.47 -4.04
CA PRO A 348 -12.82 -21.91 -4.32
C PRO A 348 -12.58 -22.28 -5.78
N GLU A 349 -12.79 -21.33 -6.71
CA GLU A 349 -12.50 -21.53 -8.14
C GLU A 349 -10.98 -21.68 -8.39
N ALA A 350 -10.13 -20.99 -7.62
CA ALA A 350 -8.68 -21.12 -7.71
C ALA A 350 -8.16 -22.47 -7.13
N GLU A 351 -8.86 -23.08 -6.17
CA GLU A 351 -8.55 -24.41 -5.68
C GLU A 351 -8.91 -25.48 -6.72
N ALA A 352 -10.07 -25.33 -7.37
CA ALA A 352 -10.50 -26.28 -8.41
C ALA A 352 -9.59 -26.25 -9.64
N GLU A 353 -9.02 -25.10 -10.01
CA GLU A 353 -8.03 -24.98 -11.08
C GLU A 353 -6.65 -25.58 -10.65
N ALA A 354 -6.22 -25.34 -9.40
CA ALA A 354 -4.98 -25.91 -8.88
C ALA A 354 -5.05 -27.44 -8.67
N GLU A 355 -6.23 -27.97 -8.31
CA GLU A 355 -6.45 -29.43 -8.22
C GLU A 355 -6.61 -30.07 -9.61
N ALA A 356 -7.20 -29.37 -10.57
CA ALA A 356 -7.33 -29.83 -11.95
C ALA A 356 -5.97 -29.93 -12.69
N ASP A 357 -5.03 -29.03 -12.39
CA ASP A 357 -3.66 -29.12 -12.91
C ASP A 357 -2.84 -30.22 -12.23
N ALA A 358 -3.24 -30.71 -11.06
CA ALA A 358 -2.59 -31.79 -10.33
C ALA A 358 -3.15 -33.19 -10.67
N GLU A 359 -4.36 -33.30 -11.20
CA GLU A 359 -5.01 -34.55 -11.63
C GLU A 359 -5.14 -34.63 -13.15
N ILE A 360 -4.08 -34.97 -13.85
CA ILE A 360 -4.20 -35.68 -15.12
C ILE A 360 -4.07 -37.17 -14.80
N ASP A 361 -5.16 -37.86 -14.45
CA ASP A 361 -5.55 -39.15 -15.00
C ASP A 361 -6.89 -39.68 -14.43
N ILE A 362 -7.69 -40.27 -15.38
CA ILE A 362 -8.76 -41.23 -15.22
C ILE A 362 -10.17 -40.70 -14.90
N GLY A 363 -10.99 -40.74 -15.94
CA GLY A 363 -12.40 -40.46 -15.96
C GLY A 363 -13.27 -41.40 -15.13
N THR A 364 -14.37 -40.84 -14.65
CA THR A 364 -15.69 -41.48 -14.61
C THR A 364 -16.75 -40.40 -14.37
N GLY A 365 -17.73 -40.33 -15.30
CA GLY A 365 -18.84 -39.42 -15.22
C GLY A 365 -19.87 -39.81 -14.17
N PHE A 366 -20.38 -38.80 -13.48
CA PHE A 366 -21.73 -38.86 -12.89
C PHE A 366 -22.43 -37.50 -13.05
N SER A 367 -23.60 -37.55 -13.68
CA SER A 367 -24.52 -36.43 -13.85
C SER A 367 -25.13 -36.04 -12.52
N GLU A 368 -25.03 -34.76 -12.18
CA GLU A 368 -25.71 -34.19 -11.01
C GLU A 368 -27.04 -33.59 -11.41
N LEU A 369 -28.11 -34.07 -10.76
CA LEU A 369 -29.49 -33.62 -10.92
C LEU A 369 -29.64 -32.23 -10.26
N VAL A 370 -29.85 -31.20 -11.04
CA VAL A 370 -30.16 -29.84 -10.57
C VAL A 370 -31.66 -29.74 -10.28
N LEU A 371 -32.02 -29.52 -9.03
CA LEU A 371 -33.38 -29.13 -8.60
C LEU A 371 -33.53 -27.60 -8.66
N PRO A 372 -34.63 -27.06 -9.21
CA PRO A 372 -34.80 -25.60 -9.31
C PRO A 372 -35.38 -25.05 -7.97
N GLY A 373 -34.54 -24.47 -7.16
CA GLY A 373 -34.94 -23.63 -6.03
C GLY A 373 -34.05 -22.38 -6.07
N ARG A 374 -34.62 -21.20 -5.89
CA ARG A 374 -33.91 -19.90 -5.81
C ARG A 374 -32.72 -19.99 -4.85
N GLN A 375 -31.58 -20.38 -5.34
CA GLN A 375 -30.31 -20.26 -4.63
C GLN A 375 -29.78 -18.85 -4.88
N GLN A 376 -29.91 -18.00 -3.88
CA GLN A 376 -28.98 -16.88 -3.74
C GLN A 376 -27.60 -17.54 -3.62
N THR A 377 -26.79 -17.43 -4.64
CA THR A 377 -25.42 -17.96 -4.67
C THR A 377 -24.63 -17.22 -3.56
N LYS A 378 -24.51 -17.84 -2.38
CA LYS A 378 -23.68 -17.29 -1.31
C LYS A 378 -22.23 -17.34 -1.79
N THR A 379 -21.53 -16.23 -1.74
CA THR A 379 -20.10 -16.18 -2.06
C THR A 379 -19.34 -16.95 -0.98
N VAL A 380 -18.61 -17.98 -1.40
CA VAL A 380 -17.78 -18.81 -0.50
C VAL A 380 -16.33 -18.33 -0.60
N LEU A 381 -15.64 -18.19 0.53
CA LEU A 381 -14.23 -17.82 0.63
C LEU A 381 -13.55 -18.75 1.64
N GLN A 382 -12.29 -19.13 1.37
CA GLN A 382 -11.46 -19.91 2.26
C GLN A 382 -10.52 -18.97 3.04
N TRP A 383 -10.60 -19.00 4.37
CA TRP A 383 -9.70 -18.24 5.25
C TRP A 383 -8.35 -18.93 5.38
N ARG A 384 -7.30 -18.15 5.29
CA ARG A 384 -5.92 -18.56 5.66
C ARG A 384 -5.61 -18.00 7.03
N SER A 385 -5.63 -18.84 8.05
CA SER A 385 -5.09 -18.45 9.35
C SER A 385 -3.58 -18.31 9.24
N ASP A 386 -3.05 -17.21 9.77
CA ASP A 386 -1.60 -17.09 9.98
C ASP A 386 -1.16 -18.23 10.92
N THR A 387 -0.40 -19.21 10.39
CA THR A 387 0.29 -20.25 11.17
C THR A 387 1.59 -19.71 11.73
#